data_2211834bd0aa2d34ad7d5b715e67ebad
#
_entry.id   2211834bd0aa2d34ad7d5b715e67ebad
#
_cell.length_a   1.000
_cell.length_b   1.000
_cell.length_c   1.000
_cell.angle_alpha   90.00
_cell.angle_beta   90.00
_cell.angle_gamma   90.00
#
_symmetry.space_group_name_H-M   'P 1'
#
loop_
_entity.id
_entity.type
_entity.pdbx_description
1 polymer ?
#
loop_
_entity_poly.entity_id
_entity_poly.type
_entity_poly.pdbx_seq_one_letter_code
_entity_poly.pdbx_strand_id
1 'polypeptide(L)'
;NLSNAKILPVEYSLLDPSSFSIAEARKVIQSPFKTSSEFETTLQEFSCERETYDIIWATHALYAIPKNELKKALKRFIFGMARSGFIAHASEKSHYLRFYRHYLDGFKGGSGEPYSSAEQILQILKEIDIPHKVKKITYENGVSETASLQVEGYLQRCVFDDTIDLEKMLKNSITGPYLDNCIKDGQWCFKQEVMMIFLSKD
;
A
#
# COMPACT_ATOMS: atom_id res chain seq x y z
N ASN A 1 -29.44 -8.35 -9.73
CA ASN A 1 -29.92 -7.08 -10.30
C ASN A 1 -29.66 -5.95 -9.29
N LEU A 2 -28.51 -5.26 -9.44
CA LEU A 2 -28.16 -4.06 -8.65
C LEU A 2 -28.86 -2.77 -9.18
N SER A 3 -29.66 -2.89 -10.23
CA SER A 3 -30.27 -1.76 -10.93
C SER A 3 -31.35 -0.97 -10.16
N ASN A 4 -31.79 -1.46 -9.00
CA ASN A 4 -32.81 -0.80 -8.19
C ASN A 4 -32.38 -0.45 -6.75
N ALA A 5 -31.11 -0.65 -6.40
CA ALA A 5 -30.61 -0.17 -5.12
C ALA A 5 -30.49 1.36 -5.19
N LYS A 6 -31.23 2.09 -4.35
CA LYS A 6 -30.97 3.52 -4.12
C LYS A 6 -29.55 3.63 -3.62
N ILE A 7 -28.65 4.13 -4.48
CA ILE A 7 -27.28 4.44 -4.07
C ILE A 7 -27.38 5.69 -3.20
N LEU A 8 -27.27 5.49 -1.89
CA LEU A 8 -27.22 6.62 -0.95
C LEU A 8 -25.86 7.31 -1.08
N PRO A 9 -25.81 8.64 -0.93
CA PRO A 9 -24.54 9.36 -0.86
C PRO A 9 -23.68 8.80 0.28
N VAL A 10 -22.41 8.53 -0.02
CA VAL A 10 -21.41 8.06 0.96
C VAL A 10 -20.49 9.23 1.28
N GLU A 11 -20.50 9.68 2.53
CA GLU A 11 -19.53 10.67 2.98
C GLU A 11 -18.15 10.03 3.07
N TYR A 12 -17.19 10.66 2.40
CA TYR A 12 -15.84 10.12 2.24
C TYR A 12 -14.82 11.11 2.79
N SER A 13 -14.11 10.69 3.85
CA SER A 13 -13.01 11.46 4.43
C SER A 13 -11.66 10.92 3.96
N LEU A 14 -10.72 11.82 3.73
CA LEU A 14 -9.37 11.52 3.28
C LEU A 14 -8.37 11.74 4.41
N LEU A 15 -7.38 10.86 4.53
CA LEU A 15 -6.26 11.00 5.45
C LEU A 15 -4.97 10.63 4.74
N ASP A 16 -4.06 11.59 4.60
CA ASP A 16 -2.72 11.41 4.06
C ASP A 16 -1.81 12.54 4.57
N PRO A 17 -0.54 12.31 4.91
CA PRO A 17 0.36 13.39 5.31
C PRO A 17 0.74 14.34 4.17
N SER A 18 0.44 13.98 2.91
CA SER A 18 0.72 14.77 1.73
C SER A 18 -0.51 15.54 1.26
N SER A 19 -0.48 16.87 1.33
CA SER A 19 -1.51 17.74 0.76
C SER A 19 -1.71 17.50 -0.74
N PHE A 20 -0.63 17.16 -1.46
CA PHE A 20 -0.70 16.79 -2.86
C PHE A 20 -1.54 15.53 -3.07
N SER A 21 -1.32 14.47 -2.29
CA SER A 21 -2.08 13.21 -2.38
C SER A 21 -3.57 13.44 -2.08
N ILE A 22 -3.89 14.25 -1.07
CA ILE A 22 -5.27 14.62 -0.74
C ILE A 22 -5.92 15.38 -1.91
N ALA A 23 -5.21 16.36 -2.50
CA ALA A 23 -5.71 17.13 -3.62
C ALA A 23 -5.97 16.27 -4.86
N GLU A 24 -5.09 15.32 -5.17
CA GLU A 24 -5.29 14.38 -6.28
C GLU A 24 -6.45 13.40 -6.01
N ALA A 25 -6.56 12.87 -4.80
CA ALA A 25 -7.68 11.99 -4.45
C ALA A 25 -9.03 12.72 -4.54
N ARG A 26 -9.10 13.97 -4.09
CA ARG A 26 -10.31 14.80 -4.18
C ARG A 26 -10.82 14.96 -5.61
N LYS A 27 -9.93 15.11 -6.59
CA LYS A 27 -10.29 15.29 -8.02
C LYS A 27 -11.03 14.09 -8.61
N VAL A 28 -10.80 12.89 -8.08
CA VAL A 28 -11.38 11.65 -8.61
C VAL A 28 -12.59 11.15 -7.81
N ILE A 29 -12.91 11.79 -6.68
CA ILE A 29 -14.10 11.45 -5.91
C ILE A 29 -15.34 11.94 -6.68
N GLN A 30 -16.24 11.01 -6.97
CA GLN A 30 -17.50 11.25 -7.69
C GLN A 30 -18.63 10.41 -7.11
N SER A 31 -19.86 10.76 -7.47
CA SER A 31 -21.06 10.02 -7.02
C SER A 31 -20.87 8.49 -7.14
N PRO A 32 -21.25 7.72 -6.13
CA PRO A 32 -22.03 8.08 -4.93
C PRO A 32 -21.23 8.69 -3.78
N PHE A 33 -19.91 8.84 -3.93
CA PHE A 33 -19.03 9.38 -2.90
C PHE A 33 -19.10 10.92 -2.89
N LYS A 34 -19.10 11.48 -1.68
CA LYS A 34 -19.07 12.91 -1.43
C LYS A 34 -17.97 13.21 -0.41
N THR A 35 -17.06 14.11 -0.77
CA THR A 35 -16.01 14.54 0.16
C THR A 35 -16.63 15.16 1.41
N SER A 36 -16.17 14.67 2.59
CA SER A 36 -16.53 15.19 3.89
C SER A 36 -15.35 15.95 4.50
N SER A 37 -14.45 15.24 5.17
CA SER A 37 -13.30 15.84 5.86
C SER A 37 -11.97 15.42 5.23
N GLU A 38 -10.97 16.27 5.33
CA GLU A 38 -9.62 16.04 4.85
C GLU A 38 -8.64 16.28 5.99
N PHE A 39 -7.76 15.27 6.20
CA PHE A 39 -6.81 15.28 7.30
C PHE A 39 -5.39 15.16 6.74
N GLU A 40 -4.67 16.28 6.73
CA GLU A 40 -3.26 16.33 6.34
C GLU A 40 -2.39 15.95 7.56
N THR A 41 -2.38 14.65 7.88
CA THR A 41 -1.65 14.09 9.00
C THR A 41 -1.36 12.61 8.79
N THR A 42 -0.47 12.04 9.61
CA THR A 42 -0.19 10.61 9.61
C THR A 42 -1.26 9.84 10.39
N LEU A 43 -1.46 8.55 10.05
CA LEU A 43 -2.42 7.70 10.75
C LEU A 43 -2.10 7.56 12.25
N GLN A 44 -0.82 7.49 12.62
CA GLN A 44 -0.40 7.36 14.02
C GLN A 44 -0.63 8.62 14.85
N GLU A 45 -0.73 9.79 14.20
CA GLU A 45 -0.99 11.08 14.85
C GLU A 45 -2.46 11.52 14.71
N PHE A 46 -3.19 10.88 13.80
CA PHE A 46 -4.59 11.18 13.58
C PHE A 46 -5.41 11.04 14.86
N SER A 47 -6.22 12.05 15.15
CA SER A 47 -7.14 12.09 16.29
C SER A 47 -8.57 12.19 15.79
N CYS A 48 -9.40 11.28 16.26
CA CYS A 48 -10.85 11.29 16.07
C CYS A 48 -11.52 10.80 17.35
N GLU A 49 -12.83 10.95 17.45
CA GLU A 49 -13.61 10.29 18.47
C GLU A 49 -13.66 8.78 18.20
N ARG A 50 -14.00 8.02 19.22
CA ARG A 50 -14.17 6.57 19.10
C ARG A 50 -15.33 6.27 18.15
N GLU A 51 -15.10 5.31 17.23
CA GLU A 51 -16.17 4.80 16.35
C GLU A 51 -16.81 5.90 15.45
N THR A 52 -16.00 6.85 15.01
CA THR A 52 -16.46 7.97 14.18
C THR A 52 -16.86 7.53 12.77
N TYR A 53 -16.19 6.51 12.21
CA TYR A 53 -16.36 6.09 10.83
C TYR A 53 -16.97 4.71 10.75
N ASP A 54 -18.08 4.55 10.01
CA ASP A 54 -18.68 3.24 9.76
C ASP A 54 -17.69 2.26 9.14
N ILE A 55 -16.93 2.73 8.16
CA ILE A 55 -15.92 1.96 7.44
C ILE A 55 -14.63 2.75 7.36
N ILE A 56 -13.52 2.12 7.71
CA ILE A 56 -12.19 2.65 7.44
C ILE A 56 -11.46 1.68 6.52
N TRP A 57 -10.78 2.21 5.50
CA TRP A 57 -9.94 1.38 4.65
C TRP A 57 -8.56 1.98 4.40
N ALA A 58 -7.59 1.11 4.15
CA ALA A 58 -6.25 1.45 3.72
C ALA A 58 -5.82 0.52 2.58
N THR A 59 -5.66 1.06 1.39
CA THR A 59 -5.23 0.29 0.22
C THR A 59 -3.86 0.76 -0.21
N HIS A 60 -2.84 -0.07 0.01
CA HIS A 60 -1.43 0.24 -0.29
C HIS A 60 -0.93 1.55 0.35
N ALA A 61 -1.44 1.90 1.54
CA ALA A 61 -1.18 3.18 2.19
C ALA A 61 -0.29 3.09 3.45
N LEU A 62 0.04 1.89 3.93
CA LEU A 62 0.72 1.73 5.22
C LEU A 62 2.22 1.42 5.12
N TYR A 63 2.80 1.42 3.93
CA TYR A 63 4.20 0.99 3.70
C TYR A 63 5.23 1.85 4.43
N ALA A 64 5.06 3.16 4.40
CA ALA A 64 6.00 4.13 4.93
C ALA A 64 5.84 4.39 6.44
N ILE A 65 4.91 3.70 7.10
CA ILE A 65 4.79 3.82 8.57
C ILE A 65 5.98 3.08 9.21
N PRO A 66 6.79 3.75 10.05
CA PRO A 66 7.88 3.12 10.76
C PRO A 66 7.42 1.89 11.56
N LYS A 67 8.22 0.83 11.59
CA LYS A 67 7.83 -0.44 12.23
C LYS A 67 7.46 -0.28 13.70
N ASN A 68 8.19 0.57 14.41
CA ASN A 68 7.92 0.89 15.82
C ASN A 68 6.61 1.66 16.04
N GLU A 69 6.08 2.33 15.00
CA GLU A 69 4.84 3.08 15.05
C GLU A 69 3.63 2.35 14.43
N LEU A 70 3.86 1.27 13.69
CA LEU A 70 2.81 0.52 13.00
C LEU A 70 1.71 0.03 13.97
N LYS A 71 2.09 -0.42 15.16
CA LYS A 71 1.13 -0.85 16.19
C LYS A 71 0.26 0.32 16.69
N LYS A 72 0.85 1.51 16.84
CA LYS A 72 0.12 2.74 17.21
C LYS A 72 -0.86 3.13 16.10
N ALA A 73 -0.41 3.11 14.86
CA ALA A 73 -1.23 3.42 13.69
C ALA A 73 -2.43 2.47 13.57
N LEU A 74 -2.22 1.15 13.69
CA LEU A 74 -3.31 0.17 13.64
C LEU A 74 -4.31 0.33 14.79
N LYS A 75 -3.84 0.67 16.00
CA LYS A 75 -4.75 0.99 17.11
C LYS A 75 -5.61 2.23 16.81
N ARG A 76 -5.05 3.27 16.16
CA ARG A 76 -5.82 4.45 15.73
C ARG A 76 -6.84 4.10 14.67
N PHE A 77 -6.46 3.29 13.66
CA PHE A 77 -7.36 2.76 12.65
C PHE A 77 -8.59 2.08 13.29
N ILE A 78 -8.32 1.16 14.22
CA ILE A 78 -9.38 0.40 14.89
C ILE A 78 -10.22 1.27 15.82
N PHE A 79 -9.60 2.24 16.50
CA PHE A 79 -10.30 3.16 17.40
C PHE A 79 -11.36 4.00 16.68
N GLY A 80 -11.04 4.52 15.49
CA GLY A 80 -11.98 5.29 14.69
C GLY A 80 -13.05 4.46 13.96
N MET A 81 -12.85 3.14 13.84
CA MET A 81 -13.74 2.21 13.13
C MET A 81 -14.97 1.88 13.96
N ALA A 82 -16.18 2.15 13.46
CA ALA A 82 -17.44 1.78 14.13
C ALA A 82 -17.93 0.37 13.75
N ARG A 83 -17.82 -0.03 12.48
CA ARG A 83 -18.39 -1.29 11.98
C ARG A 83 -17.34 -2.18 11.30
N SER A 84 -16.71 -1.71 10.25
CA SER A 84 -15.85 -2.53 9.41
C SER A 84 -14.56 -1.82 9.04
N GLY A 85 -13.47 -2.57 8.89
CA GLY A 85 -12.22 -2.11 8.36
C GLY A 85 -11.72 -2.99 7.22
N PHE A 86 -10.98 -2.40 6.30
CA PHE A 86 -10.37 -3.10 5.18
C PHE A 86 -8.95 -2.61 4.96
N ILE A 87 -8.01 -3.54 4.89
CA ILE A 87 -6.62 -3.25 4.56
C ILE A 87 -6.21 -4.15 3.40
N ALA A 88 -5.79 -3.56 2.27
CA ALA A 88 -5.11 -4.26 1.20
C ALA A 88 -3.62 -3.90 1.25
N HIS A 89 -2.75 -4.90 1.45
CA HIS A 89 -1.33 -4.66 1.64
C HIS A 89 -0.48 -5.78 1.03
N ALA A 90 0.68 -5.42 0.50
CA ALA A 90 1.59 -6.39 -0.11
C ALA A 90 2.18 -7.34 0.93
N SER A 91 2.29 -8.63 0.57
CA SER A 91 3.02 -9.61 1.36
C SER A 91 4.53 -9.47 1.15
N GLU A 92 5.31 -10.10 2.02
CA GLU A 92 6.78 -10.18 1.88
C GLU A 92 7.25 -10.82 0.57
N LYS A 93 6.38 -11.60 -0.09
CA LYS A 93 6.65 -12.26 -1.37
C LYS A 93 6.38 -11.37 -2.57
N SER A 94 5.74 -10.24 -2.38
CA SER A 94 5.41 -9.28 -3.44
C SER A 94 6.68 -8.66 -4.03
N HIS A 95 6.73 -8.52 -5.35
CA HIS A 95 7.82 -7.83 -6.03
C HIS A 95 8.07 -6.44 -5.44
N TYR A 96 7.03 -5.67 -5.15
CA TYR A 96 7.13 -4.33 -4.59
C TYR A 96 8.02 -4.27 -3.34
N LEU A 97 7.78 -5.14 -2.35
CA LEU A 97 8.56 -5.17 -1.11
C LEU A 97 9.96 -5.75 -1.32
N ARG A 98 10.05 -6.79 -2.13
CA ARG A 98 11.33 -7.45 -2.42
C ARG A 98 12.28 -6.52 -3.16
N PHE A 99 11.80 -5.86 -4.19
CA PHE A 99 12.62 -4.92 -4.97
C PHE A 99 13.10 -3.75 -4.10
N TYR A 100 12.24 -3.19 -3.25
CA TYR A 100 12.65 -2.12 -2.34
C TYR A 100 13.78 -2.55 -1.38
N ARG A 101 13.76 -3.79 -0.86
CA ARG A 101 14.87 -4.31 -0.05
C ARG A 101 16.17 -4.39 -0.85
N HIS A 102 16.12 -4.96 -2.06
CA HIS A 102 17.30 -5.00 -2.93
C HIS A 102 17.82 -3.60 -3.30
N TYR A 103 16.91 -2.65 -3.46
CA TYR A 103 17.28 -1.26 -3.69
C TYR A 103 18.01 -0.64 -2.47
N LEU A 104 17.51 -0.84 -1.27
CA LEU A 104 18.19 -0.37 -0.06
C LEU A 104 19.60 -0.95 0.05
N ASP A 105 19.75 -2.24 -0.17
CA ASP A 105 21.05 -2.90 -0.13
C ASP A 105 21.99 -2.41 -1.24
N GLY A 106 21.47 -2.27 -2.45
CA GLY A 106 22.28 -1.93 -3.64
C GLY A 106 22.64 -0.45 -3.79
N PHE A 107 21.77 0.45 -3.34
CA PHE A 107 21.94 1.89 -3.56
C PHE A 107 22.03 2.73 -2.30
N LYS A 108 21.62 2.19 -1.15
CA LYS A 108 21.67 2.91 0.13
C LYS A 108 22.61 2.23 1.14
N GLY A 109 23.41 1.24 0.70
CA GLY A 109 24.34 0.51 1.57
C GLY A 109 23.66 -0.20 2.73
N GLY A 110 22.43 -0.69 2.52
CA GLY A 110 21.62 -1.31 3.57
C GLY A 110 20.98 -0.31 4.55
N SER A 111 21.19 0.99 4.34
CA SER A 111 20.57 2.03 5.16
C SER A 111 19.13 2.27 4.73
N GLY A 112 18.28 2.61 5.71
CA GLY A 112 16.85 2.84 5.51
C GLY A 112 15.98 1.73 6.10
N GLU A 113 14.71 2.03 6.27
CA GLU A 113 13.76 1.09 6.83
C GLU A 113 12.97 0.41 5.71
N PRO A 114 13.01 -0.93 5.60
CA PRO A 114 12.20 -1.65 4.64
C PRO A 114 10.71 -1.41 4.89
N TYR A 115 9.92 -1.35 3.81
CA TYR A 115 8.48 -1.23 3.91
C TYR A 115 7.87 -2.31 4.81
N SER A 116 6.85 -1.93 5.56
CA SER A 116 6.05 -2.89 6.33
C SER A 116 5.34 -3.88 5.39
N SER A 117 5.11 -5.10 5.85
CA SER A 117 4.42 -6.14 5.09
C SER A 117 3.05 -6.46 5.68
N ALA A 118 2.21 -7.13 4.89
CA ALA A 118 0.92 -7.62 5.37
C ALA A 118 1.06 -8.61 6.53
N GLU A 119 2.13 -9.41 6.55
CA GLU A 119 2.43 -10.35 7.64
C GLU A 119 2.68 -9.62 8.95
N GLN A 120 3.38 -8.50 8.92
CA GLN A 120 3.61 -7.67 10.12
C GLN A 120 2.31 -7.04 10.62
N ILE A 121 1.44 -6.58 9.72
CA ILE A 121 0.10 -6.09 10.08
C ILE A 121 -0.71 -7.19 10.77
N LEU A 122 -0.74 -8.41 10.20
CA LEU A 122 -1.46 -9.55 10.75
C LEU A 122 -0.92 -9.96 12.12
N GLN A 123 0.41 -9.95 12.30
CA GLN A 123 1.02 -10.21 13.60
C GLN A 123 0.55 -9.21 14.65
N ILE A 124 0.54 -7.91 14.32
CA ILE A 124 0.10 -6.87 15.26
C ILE A 124 -1.39 -7.02 15.58
N LEU A 125 -2.24 -7.29 14.57
CA LEU A 125 -3.67 -7.51 14.79
C LEU A 125 -3.93 -8.68 15.75
N LYS A 126 -3.16 -9.77 15.61
CA LYS A 126 -3.19 -10.90 16.53
C LYS A 126 -2.74 -10.51 17.95
N GLU A 127 -1.65 -9.74 18.06
CA GLU A 127 -1.12 -9.29 19.37
C GLU A 127 -2.09 -8.38 20.14
N ILE A 128 -2.94 -7.63 19.43
CA ILE A 128 -3.95 -6.74 20.04
C ILE A 128 -5.36 -7.36 20.04
N ASP A 129 -5.44 -8.64 19.74
CA ASP A 129 -6.65 -9.46 19.79
C ASP A 129 -7.81 -8.92 18.93
N ILE A 130 -7.50 -8.51 17.70
CA ILE A 130 -8.50 -8.01 16.76
C ILE A 130 -8.90 -9.13 15.78
N PRO A 131 -10.19 -9.55 15.79
CA PRO A 131 -10.72 -10.52 14.83
C PRO A 131 -10.57 -10.03 13.39
N HIS A 132 -10.10 -10.91 12.51
CA HIS A 132 -9.93 -10.56 11.12
C HIS A 132 -10.04 -11.79 10.20
N LYS A 133 -10.44 -11.53 8.94
CA LYS A 133 -10.44 -12.52 7.87
C LYS A 133 -9.44 -12.07 6.81
N VAL A 134 -8.75 -13.03 6.19
CA VAL A 134 -7.72 -12.74 5.18
C VAL A 134 -8.05 -13.45 3.89
N LYS A 135 -8.00 -12.72 2.78
CA LYS A 135 -8.02 -13.27 1.43
C LYS A 135 -6.73 -12.86 0.72
N LYS A 136 -6.02 -13.85 0.18
CA LYS A 136 -4.81 -13.62 -0.61
C LYS A 136 -5.17 -13.52 -2.09
N ILE A 137 -4.58 -12.54 -2.77
CA ILE A 137 -4.65 -12.36 -4.22
C ILE A 137 -3.21 -12.36 -4.76
N THR A 138 -2.99 -13.10 -5.83
CA THR A 138 -1.72 -13.07 -6.57
C THR A 138 -2.01 -12.66 -8.00
N TYR A 139 -1.24 -11.72 -8.51
CA TYR A 139 -1.29 -11.30 -9.91
C TYR A 139 0.10 -10.96 -10.40
N GLU A 140 0.25 -10.88 -11.70
CA GLU A 140 1.51 -10.58 -12.36
C GLU A 140 1.32 -9.38 -13.31
N ASN A 141 2.15 -8.38 -13.17
CA ASN A 141 2.20 -7.26 -14.09
C ASN A 141 3.24 -7.59 -15.17
N GLY A 142 2.76 -7.86 -16.38
CA GLY A 142 3.60 -8.10 -17.55
C GLY A 142 3.82 -6.82 -18.35
N VAL A 143 5.07 -6.54 -18.72
CA VAL A 143 5.44 -5.42 -19.59
C VAL A 143 6.46 -5.94 -20.61
N SER A 144 6.34 -5.54 -21.88
CA SER A 144 7.32 -5.92 -22.90
C SER A 144 8.74 -5.50 -22.47
N GLU A 145 9.72 -6.37 -22.69
CA GLU A 145 11.13 -6.08 -22.43
C GLU A 145 11.61 -4.83 -23.17
N THR A 146 11.04 -4.53 -24.34
CA THR A 146 11.38 -3.35 -25.13
C THR A 146 10.80 -2.04 -24.58
N ALA A 147 9.88 -2.08 -23.61
CA ALA A 147 9.22 -0.91 -23.04
C ALA A 147 10.04 -0.32 -21.85
N SER A 148 11.33 -0.07 -22.05
CA SER A 148 12.29 0.30 -20.99
C SER A 148 11.84 1.49 -20.15
N LEU A 149 11.28 2.55 -20.75
CA LEU A 149 10.81 3.74 -20.03
C LEU A 149 9.62 3.43 -19.10
N GLN A 150 8.74 2.51 -19.51
CA GLN A 150 7.60 2.10 -18.69
C GLN A 150 8.09 1.30 -17.48
N VAL A 151 9.06 0.41 -17.70
CA VAL A 151 9.67 -0.40 -16.64
C VAL A 151 10.44 0.49 -15.66
N GLU A 152 11.26 1.41 -16.16
CA GLU A 152 12.00 2.37 -15.35
C GLU A 152 11.07 3.16 -14.44
N GLY A 153 10.06 3.82 -15.01
CA GLY A 153 9.10 4.60 -14.22
C GLY A 153 8.30 3.75 -13.20
N TYR A 154 8.06 2.46 -13.49
CA TYR A 154 7.46 1.54 -12.53
C TYR A 154 8.42 1.23 -11.37
N LEU A 155 9.68 0.89 -11.65
CA LEU A 155 10.68 0.57 -10.63
C LEU A 155 11.02 1.80 -9.75
N GLN A 156 11.15 2.98 -10.37
CA GLN A 156 11.34 4.24 -9.65
C GLN A 156 10.20 4.52 -8.66
N ARG A 157 8.95 4.29 -9.07
CA ARG A 157 7.79 4.39 -8.15
C ARG A 157 7.83 3.36 -7.02
N CYS A 158 8.36 2.16 -7.27
CA CYS A 158 8.51 1.16 -6.21
C CYS A 158 9.46 1.63 -5.09
N VAL A 159 10.42 2.49 -5.41
CA VAL A 159 11.47 2.91 -4.48
C VAL A 159 11.40 4.40 -4.09
N PHE A 160 10.45 5.15 -4.65
CA PHE A 160 10.33 6.60 -4.51
C PHE A 160 11.62 7.37 -4.80
N ASP A 161 12.35 6.94 -5.83
CA ASP A 161 13.59 7.57 -6.26
C ASP A 161 13.65 7.56 -7.79
N ASP A 162 13.45 8.71 -8.41
CA ASP A 162 13.50 8.94 -9.86
C ASP A 162 14.88 9.35 -10.37
N THR A 163 15.88 9.40 -9.49
CA THR A 163 17.26 9.76 -9.82
C THR A 163 18.07 8.58 -10.36
N ILE A 164 17.55 7.36 -10.22
CA ILE A 164 18.23 6.13 -10.62
C ILE A 164 17.49 5.54 -11.83
N ASP A 165 18.19 5.50 -12.96
CA ASP A 165 17.69 4.92 -14.21
C ASP A 165 17.75 3.38 -14.22
N LEU A 166 17.03 2.78 -15.17
CA LEU A 166 16.98 1.32 -15.33
C LEU A 166 18.35 0.71 -15.57
N GLU A 167 19.22 1.39 -16.33
CA GLU A 167 20.56 0.90 -16.65
C GLU A 167 21.41 0.74 -15.39
N LYS A 168 21.36 1.72 -14.48
CA LYS A 168 22.02 1.63 -13.15
C LYS A 168 21.44 0.52 -12.30
N MET A 169 20.10 0.35 -12.30
CA MET A 169 19.45 -0.74 -11.57
C MET A 169 19.90 -2.11 -12.07
N LEU A 170 20.03 -2.28 -13.39
CA LEU A 170 20.47 -3.54 -14.00
C LEU A 170 21.98 -3.82 -13.80
N LYS A 171 22.82 -2.79 -13.82
CA LYS A 171 24.28 -2.94 -13.60
C LYS A 171 24.68 -3.12 -12.14
N ASN A 172 23.79 -2.80 -11.20
CA ASN A 172 24.06 -2.95 -9.79
C ASN A 172 24.13 -4.44 -9.39
N SER A 173 25.15 -4.82 -8.64
CA SER A 173 25.42 -6.22 -8.26
C SER A 173 24.33 -6.88 -7.39
N ILE A 174 23.40 -6.12 -6.82
CA ILE A 174 22.33 -6.61 -5.97
C ILE A 174 20.98 -6.55 -6.71
N THR A 175 20.63 -5.41 -7.30
CA THR A 175 19.35 -5.27 -8.00
C THR A 175 19.36 -5.93 -9.38
N GLY A 176 20.50 -5.95 -10.10
CA GLY A 176 20.59 -6.55 -11.44
C GLY A 176 20.17 -8.02 -11.46
N PRO A 177 20.83 -8.92 -10.70
CA PRO A 177 20.44 -10.34 -10.66
C PRO A 177 18.99 -10.57 -10.22
N TYR A 178 18.44 -9.72 -9.36
CA TYR A 178 17.04 -9.78 -8.98
C TYR A 178 16.11 -9.42 -10.16
N LEU A 179 16.44 -8.36 -10.89
CA LEU A 179 15.68 -7.89 -12.06
C LEU A 179 15.78 -8.86 -13.23
N ASP A 180 16.95 -9.46 -13.48
CA ASP A 180 17.14 -10.50 -14.50
C ASP A 180 16.18 -11.69 -14.29
N ASN A 181 15.95 -12.07 -13.04
CA ASN A 181 14.96 -13.11 -12.68
C ASN A 181 13.50 -12.67 -12.87
N CYS A 182 13.25 -11.39 -13.11
CA CYS A 182 11.93 -10.88 -13.44
C CYS A 182 11.64 -10.88 -14.95
N ILE A 183 12.62 -11.24 -15.80
CA ILE A 183 12.44 -11.35 -17.25
C ILE A 183 12.12 -12.79 -17.62
N LYS A 184 11.03 -13.00 -18.36
CA LYS A 184 10.59 -14.30 -18.88
C LYS A 184 9.99 -14.12 -20.26
N ASP A 185 10.42 -14.91 -21.22
CA ASP A 185 9.87 -14.96 -22.59
C ASP A 185 9.78 -13.56 -23.25
N GLY A 186 10.81 -12.70 -23.05
CA GLY A 186 10.87 -11.34 -23.59
C GLY A 186 9.94 -10.34 -22.90
N GLN A 187 9.47 -10.65 -21.70
CA GLN A 187 8.62 -9.79 -20.90
C GLN A 187 9.14 -9.65 -19.46
N TRP A 188 9.00 -8.45 -18.93
CA TRP A 188 9.10 -8.21 -17.50
C TRP A 188 7.88 -8.75 -16.80
N CYS A 189 8.07 -9.59 -15.81
CA CYS A 189 7.03 -10.26 -15.04
C CYS A 189 7.17 -9.91 -13.57
N PHE A 190 6.41 -8.93 -13.10
CA PHE A 190 6.43 -8.46 -11.72
C PHE A 190 5.32 -9.11 -10.91
N LYS A 191 5.65 -10.19 -10.21
CA LYS A 191 4.68 -10.94 -9.41
C LYS A 191 4.35 -10.19 -8.13
N GLN A 192 3.06 -9.93 -7.92
CA GLN A 192 2.51 -9.31 -6.73
C GLN A 192 1.68 -10.33 -5.94
N GLU A 193 1.84 -10.30 -4.63
CA GLU A 193 0.97 -11.01 -3.69
C GLU A 193 0.43 -10.00 -2.69
N VAL A 194 -0.89 -9.86 -2.63
CA VAL A 194 -1.58 -8.89 -1.78
C VAL A 194 -2.50 -9.64 -0.81
N MET A 195 -2.45 -9.27 0.45
CA MET A 195 -3.40 -9.72 1.46
C MET A 195 -4.49 -8.69 1.65
N MET A 196 -5.72 -9.12 1.46
CA MET A 196 -6.92 -8.36 1.76
C MET A 196 -7.37 -8.76 3.15
N ILE A 197 -7.26 -7.85 4.10
CA ILE A 197 -7.53 -8.07 5.53
C ILE A 197 -8.84 -7.36 5.86
N PHE A 198 -9.83 -8.12 6.27
CA PHE A 198 -11.16 -7.65 6.64
C PHE A 198 -11.29 -7.65 8.16
N LEU A 199 -11.64 -6.52 8.72
CA LEU A 199 -11.86 -6.31 10.14
C LEU A 199 -13.36 -6.06 10.38
N SER A 200 -13.92 -6.60 11.45
CA SER A 200 -15.27 -6.27 11.89
C SER A 200 -15.27 -6.07 13.40
N LYS A 201 -16.08 -5.12 13.86
CA LYS A 201 -16.53 -5.07 15.24
C LYS A 201 -17.89 -5.76 15.23
N ASP A 202 -17.93 -6.95 15.78
CA ASP A 202 -19.18 -7.67 16.04
C ASP A 202 -19.85 -7.12 17.30
#